data_1d29818c834c731af277bd03e45814b4
#
_entry.id   1d29818c834c731af277bd03e45814b4
#
_cell.length_a   1.000
_cell.length_b   1.000
_cell.length_c   1.000
_cell.angle_alpha   90.00
_cell.angle_beta   90.00
_cell.angle_gamma   90.00
#
_symmetry.space_group_name_H-M   'P 1'
#
loop_
_entity.id
_entity.type
_entity.pdbx_description
1 polymer ?
#
loop_
_entity_poly.entity_id
_entity_poly.type
_entity_poly.pdbx_seq_one_letter_code
_entity_poly.pdbx_strand_id
1 'polypeptide(L)'
;RIIILIFLIISTHLSAQNDLLEILRVDDGPIYASSLFKGTKVVNGQSVKLQGEGVLQFEIQHRFGTLNSGLYNLYGLDNSQVRMGFEYGFKDWLGLGVARSSALKTIDGNIKIRLKRQSNGAKSFPFTTVFNSAIFLKQYRWSELENEDFLFTNKLSYTHQLLIARKITRDLTIQLSPTVVHYNLIEIEDESHDKYIVGFGGSGRH
;
A
#
# COMPACT_ATOMS: atom_id res chain seq x y z
N ARG A 1 3.55 49.41 53.46
CA ARG A 1 2.38 48.64 53.00
C ARG A 1 2.26 48.61 51.47
N ILE A 2 2.55 49.68 50.77
CA ILE A 2 2.49 49.74 49.26
C ILE A 2 3.55 48.82 48.58
N ILE A 3 4.77 48.77 49.15
CA ILE A 3 5.88 47.95 48.60
C ILE A 3 5.56 46.44 48.66
N ILE A 4 4.88 45.98 49.72
CA ILE A 4 4.47 44.56 49.85
C ILE A 4 3.40 44.20 48.82
N LEU A 5 2.50 45.13 48.49
CA LEU A 5 1.47 44.91 47.46
C LEU A 5 2.08 44.79 46.04
N ILE A 6 3.12 45.59 45.75
CA ILE A 6 3.85 45.53 44.47
C ILE A 6 4.59 44.19 44.34
N PHE A 7 5.19 43.66 45.43
CA PHE A 7 5.89 42.38 45.41
C PHE A 7 4.94 41.19 45.21
N LEU A 8 3.69 41.28 45.73
CA LEU A 8 2.66 40.26 45.55
C LEU A 8 2.15 40.20 44.09
N ILE A 9 2.07 41.31 43.40
CA ILE A 9 1.64 41.40 42.00
C ILE A 9 2.72 40.81 41.06
N ILE A 10 4.00 41.01 41.36
CA ILE A 10 5.10 40.48 40.56
C ILE A 10 5.20 38.95 40.69
N SER A 11 4.89 38.37 41.84
CA SER A 11 4.96 36.91 42.05
C SER A 11 3.89 36.11 41.28
N THR A 12 2.71 36.69 41.02
CA THR A 12 1.64 36.05 40.27
C THR A 12 1.94 35.95 38.75
N HIS A 13 2.72 36.90 38.24
CA HIS A 13 3.08 36.86 36.79
C HIS A 13 4.11 35.81 36.44
N LEU A 14 4.97 35.35 37.36
CA LEU A 14 5.96 34.30 37.08
C LEU A 14 5.33 32.91 36.90
N SER A 15 4.27 32.59 37.62
CA SER A 15 3.57 31.30 37.51
C SER A 15 2.84 31.17 36.16
N ALA A 16 2.17 32.29 35.74
CA ALA A 16 1.44 32.29 34.46
C ALA A 16 2.35 32.12 33.22
N GLN A 17 3.61 32.56 33.30
CA GLN A 17 4.57 32.39 32.21
C GLN A 17 5.05 30.93 32.08
N ASN A 18 5.20 30.22 33.18
CA ASN A 18 5.59 28.82 33.17
C ASN A 18 4.48 27.92 32.59
N ASP A 19 3.22 28.17 32.96
CA ASP A 19 2.07 27.46 32.39
C ASP A 19 1.92 27.72 30.89
N LEU A 20 2.17 28.96 30.43
CA LEU A 20 2.13 29.29 29.01
C LEU A 20 3.27 28.65 28.23
N LEU A 21 4.48 28.55 28.79
CA LEU A 21 5.63 27.88 28.23
C LEU A 21 5.41 26.36 28.16
N GLU A 22 4.68 25.76 29.07
CA GLU A 22 4.35 24.34 29.09
C GLU A 22 3.32 24.00 28.01
N ILE A 23 2.34 24.87 27.77
CA ILE A 23 1.37 24.79 26.68
C ILE A 23 2.05 24.99 25.31
N LEU A 24 3.12 25.81 25.23
CA LEU A 24 3.89 26.05 24.02
C LEU A 24 5.02 25.03 23.81
N ARG A 25 5.24 24.10 24.74
CA ARG A 25 6.12 22.94 24.50
C ARG A 25 5.51 22.15 23.35
N VAL A 26 6.03 22.39 22.16
CA VAL A 26 5.81 21.54 20.99
C VAL A 26 6.28 20.15 21.40
N ASP A 27 5.37 19.20 21.32
CA ASP A 27 5.69 17.79 21.55
C ASP A 27 6.85 17.43 20.61
N ASP A 28 8.04 17.21 21.16
CA ASP A 28 9.25 16.86 20.41
C ASP A 28 9.15 15.46 19.77
N GLY A 29 7.93 14.97 19.63
CA GLY A 29 7.62 13.70 18.98
C GLY A 29 8.04 13.66 17.50
N PRO A 30 8.11 12.46 16.91
CA PRO A 30 8.44 12.33 15.50
C PRO A 30 7.33 12.92 14.63
N ILE A 31 7.65 13.87 13.76
CA ILE A 31 6.73 14.45 12.78
C ILE A 31 6.68 13.50 11.57
N TYR A 32 5.57 12.77 11.43
CA TYR A 32 5.41 11.81 10.34
C TYR A 32 5.09 12.48 9.01
N ALA A 33 5.74 12.02 7.95
CA ALA A 33 5.41 12.44 6.59
C ALA A 33 3.97 12.00 6.26
N SER A 34 3.18 12.95 5.76
CA SER A 34 1.80 12.74 5.34
C SER A 34 1.67 12.72 3.83
N SER A 35 0.61 12.08 3.32
CA SER A 35 0.19 12.15 1.91
C SER A 35 1.29 11.74 0.91
N LEU A 36 1.97 10.60 1.14
CA LEU A 36 2.96 10.06 0.20
C LEU A 36 2.30 9.72 -1.15
N PHE A 37 1.17 8.99 -1.11
CA PHE A 37 0.37 8.66 -2.28
C PHE A 37 -1.10 9.00 -2.04
N LYS A 38 -1.86 9.30 -3.11
CA LYS A 38 -3.30 9.57 -3.05
C LYS A 38 -4.12 8.29 -2.89
N GLY A 39 -3.72 7.20 -3.55
CA GLY A 39 -4.40 5.90 -3.54
C GLY A 39 -3.58 4.78 -2.92
N THR A 40 -4.23 3.69 -2.55
CA THR A 40 -3.57 2.47 -2.05
C THR A 40 -2.87 1.69 -3.17
N LYS A 41 -3.18 2.04 -4.42
CA LYS A 41 -2.57 1.46 -5.63
C LYS A 41 -2.06 2.55 -6.57
N VAL A 42 -1.03 2.21 -7.34
CA VAL A 42 -0.47 3.03 -8.42
C VAL A 42 -0.49 2.18 -9.69
N VAL A 43 -1.38 2.49 -10.62
CA VAL A 43 -1.65 1.70 -11.83
C VAL A 43 -1.92 0.23 -11.47
N ASN A 44 -0.98 -0.67 -11.70
CA ASN A 44 -1.09 -2.11 -11.41
C ASN A 44 -0.38 -2.52 -10.11
N GLY A 45 0.39 -1.63 -9.50
CA GLY A 45 1.17 -1.90 -8.30
C GLY A 45 0.50 -1.41 -7.02
N GLN A 46 1.00 -1.88 -5.89
CA GLN A 46 0.62 -1.40 -4.57
C GLN A 46 1.40 -0.13 -4.21
N SER A 47 0.79 0.77 -3.46
CA SER A 47 1.49 1.90 -2.84
C SER A 47 1.68 1.67 -1.34
N VAL A 48 2.56 2.46 -0.71
CA VAL A 48 2.75 2.44 0.76
C VAL A 48 1.55 3.00 1.54
N LYS A 49 0.52 3.50 0.85
CA LYS A 49 -0.70 3.97 1.52
C LYS A 49 -1.55 2.77 1.94
N LEU A 50 -1.98 2.77 3.20
CA LEU A 50 -3.02 1.91 3.74
C LEU A 50 -4.33 2.71 3.85
N GLN A 51 -5.45 2.01 3.94
CA GLN A 51 -6.70 2.63 4.35
C GLN A 51 -6.62 3.07 5.81
N GLY A 52 -7.35 4.12 6.17
CA GLY A 52 -7.48 4.54 7.56
C GLY A 52 -8.15 3.46 8.41
N GLU A 53 -7.91 3.47 9.71
CA GLU A 53 -8.54 2.54 10.65
C GLU A 53 -10.07 2.65 10.57
N GLY A 54 -10.76 1.51 10.46
CA GLY A 54 -12.21 1.43 10.34
C GLY A 54 -12.77 1.79 8.95
N VAL A 55 -11.92 2.18 7.98
CA VAL A 55 -12.38 2.58 6.65
C VAL A 55 -12.45 1.37 5.72
N LEU A 56 -13.62 1.11 5.15
CA LEU A 56 -13.83 0.16 4.06
C LEU A 56 -13.88 0.92 2.73
N GLN A 57 -13.01 0.57 1.80
CA GLN A 57 -13.01 1.09 0.43
C GLN A 57 -13.48 0.01 -0.53
N PHE A 58 -14.46 0.31 -1.36
CA PHE A 58 -14.79 -0.48 -2.55
C PHE A 58 -14.02 0.09 -3.75
N GLU A 59 -13.44 -0.79 -4.57
CA GLU A 59 -12.60 -0.43 -5.68
C GLU A 59 -13.02 -1.20 -6.94
N ILE A 60 -13.17 -0.47 -8.05
CA ILE A 60 -13.35 -1.04 -9.37
C ILE A 60 -12.16 -0.61 -10.22
N GLN A 61 -11.41 -1.59 -10.70
CA GLN A 61 -10.29 -1.38 -11.62
C GLN A 61 -10.68 -1.90 -13.00
N HIS A 62 -10.59 -1.04 -13.99
CA HIS A 62 -10.86 -1.38 -15.38
C HIS A 62 -9.54 -1.36 -16.15
N ARG A 63 -9.26 -2.41 -16.89
CA ARG A 63 -8.06 -2.55 -17.72
C ARG A 63 -8.47 -2.88 -19.13
N PHE A 64 -7.91 -2.16 -20.06
CA PHE A 64 -8.13 -2.37 -21.48
C PHE A 64 -6.99 -3.24 -22.07
N GLY A 65 -7.24 -3.80 -23.26
CA GLY A 65 -6.25 -4.50 -24.02
C GLY A 65 -5.15 -3.59 -24.57
N THR A 66 -4.34 -4.11 -25.46
CA THR A 66 -3.20 -3.38 -26.02
C THR A 66 -3.62 -2.43 -27.13
N LEU A 67 -3.03 -1.22 -27.16
CA LEU A 67 -3.30 -0.22 -28.19
C LEU A 67 -2.92 -0.68 -29.62
N ASN A 68 -1.99 -1.63 -29.75
CA ASN A 68 -1.55 -2.18 -31.04
C ASN A 68 -2.53 -3.20 -31.65
N SER A 69 -3.63 -3.51 -30.99
CA SER A 69 -4.67 -4.41 -31.51
C SER A 69 -5.48 -3.82 -32.67
N GLY A 70 -5.24 -2.55 -33.02
CA GLY A 70 -5.78 -1.88 -34.18
C GLY A 70 -7.24 -1.42 -34.04
N LEU A 71 -7.74 -0.79 -35.09
CA LEU A 71 -9.08 -0.21 -35.12
C LEU A 71 -10.20 -1.26 -34.99
N TYR A 72 -9.98 -2.47 -35.49
CA TYR A 72 -10.95 -3.56 -35.42
C TYR A 72 -11.34 -3.92 -33.98
N ASN A 73 -10.38 -3.90 -33.06
CA ASN A 73 -10.61 -4.13 -31.62
C ASN A 73 -10.72 -2.81 -30.83
N LEU A 74 -11.09 -1.70 -31.49
CA LEU A 74 -11.13 -0.36 -30.90
C LEU A 74 -9.89 -0.06 -30.04
N TYR A 75 -8.69 -0.36 -30.55
CA TYR A 75 -7.42 -0.15 -29.86
C TYR A 75 -7.36 -0.80 -28.47
N GLY A 76 -7.96 -2.01 -28.35
CA GLY A 76 -7.97 -2.80 -27.11
C GLY A 76 -9.16 -2.53 -26.18
N LEU A 77 -10.08 -1.66 -26.52
CA LEU A 77 -11.29 -1.40 -25.71
C LEU A 77 -12.20 -2.62 -25.61
N ASP A 78 -12.29 -3.45 -26.69
CA ASP A 78 -13.12 -4.66 -26.71
C ASP A 78 -12.60 -5.76 -25.77
N ASN A 79 -11.31 -5.75 -25.44
CA ASN A 79 -10.64 -6.71 -24.54
C ASN A 79 -10.51 -6.15 -23.12
N SER A 80 -11.61 -5.73 -22.52
CA SER A 80 -11.56 -5.16 -21.19
C SER A 80 -11.62 -6.21 -20.08
N GLN A 81 -10.85 -5.98 -19.05
CA GLN A 81 -10.84 -6.78 -17.84
C GLN A 81 -11.20 -5.90 -16.64
N VAL A 82 -12.08 -6.41 -15.79
CA VAL A 82 -12.54 -5.72 -14.59
C VAL A 82 -12.05 -6.48 -13.36
N ARG A 83 -11.52 -5.75 -12.39
CA ARG A 83 -11.24 -6.25 -11.04
C ARG A 83 -12.05 -5.43 -10.04
N MET A 84 -12.88 -6.09 -9.25
CA MET A 84 -13.65 -5.49 -8.17
C MET A 84 -13.14 -6.00 -6.83
N GLY A 85 -13.01 -5.13 -5.85
CA GLY A 85 -12.48 -5.53 -4.56
C GLY A 85 -12.85 -4.58 -3.44
N PHE A 86 -12.59 -5.07 -2.23
CA PHE A 86 -12.72 -4.33 -1.00
C PHE A 86 -11.36 -4.26 -0.31
N GLU A 87 -11.01 -3.10 0.22
CA GLU A 87 -9.86 -2.90 1.08
C GLU A 87 -10.34 -2.30 2.41
N TYR A 88 -9.94 -2.91 3.52
CA TYR A 88 -10.31 -2.50 4.86
C TYR A 88 -9.08 -2.17 5.71
N GLY A 89 -9.11 -0.99 6.32
CA GLY A 89 -8.10 -0.57 7.30
C GLY A 89 -8.46 -1.13 8.68
N PHE A 90 -7.81 -2.22 9.07
CA PHE A 90 -8.07 -2.83 10.37
C PHE A 90 -7.42 -2.04 11.51
N LYS A 91 -6.21 -1.53 11.25
CA LYS A 91 -5.43 -0.63 12.09
C LYS A 91 -4.64 0.33 11.21
N ASP A 92 -4.12 1.41 11.77
CA ASP A 92 -3.27 2.34 11.03
C ASP A 92 -2.06 1.66 10.37
N TRP A 93 -1.62 0.54 10.91
CA TRP A 93 -0.49 -0.25 10.42
C TRP A 93 -0.89 -1.52 9.68
N LEU A 94 -2.17 -1.94 9.70
CA LEU A 94 -2.68 -3.19 9.13
C LEU A 94 -3.87 -2.94 8.21
N GLY A 95 -3.73 -3.32 6.95
CA GLY A 95 -4.79 -3.32 5.93
C GLY A 95 -4.99 -4.71 5.35
N LEU A 96 -6.25 -5.05 5.06
CA LEU A 96 -6.67 -6.29 4.43
C LEU A 96 -7.43 -5.97 3.15
N GLY A 97 -7.28 -6.80 2.14
CA GLY A 97 -8.01 -6.65 0.89
C GLY A 97 -8.45 -7.99 0.33
N VAL A 98 -9.59 -8.00 -0.34
CA VAL A 98 -10.10 -9.13 -1.11
C VAL A 98 -10.68 -8.60 -2.41
N ALA A 99 -10.42 -9.31 -3.51
CA ALA A 99 -10.96 -8.89 -4.79
C ALA A 99 -11.17 -10.08 -5.73
N ARG A 100 -11.94 -9.81 -6.78
CA ARG A 100 -12.14 -10.72 -7.90
C ARG A 100 -11.86 -10.02 -9.22
N SER A 101 -11.06 -10.66 -10.05
CA SER A 101 -10.75 -10.24 -11.42
C SER A 101 -11.48 -11.10 -12.45
N SER A 102 -11.94 -10.51 -13.55
CA SER A 102 -12.44 -11.26 -14.70
C SER A 102 -11.30 -12.02 -15.42
N ALA A 103 -10.06 -11.53 -15.30
CA ALA A 103 -8.88 -12.21 -15.83
C ALA A 103 -8.72 -13.58 -15.14
N LEU A 104 -8.78 -14.67 -15.91
CA LEU A 104 -8.69 -16.06 -15.46
C LEU A 104 -9.65 -16.36 -14.27
N LYS A 105 -10.73 -15.57 -14.10
CA LYS A 105 -11.64 -15.64 -12.95
C LYS A 105 -10.92 -15.70 -11.60
N THR A 106 -9.84 -14.92 -11.46
CA THR A 106 -8.98 -14.93 -10.28
C THR A 106 -9.67 -14.27 -9.09
N ILE A 107 -9.62 -14.93 -7.93
CA ILE A 107 -9.90 -14.32 -6.63
C ILE A 107 -8.55 -14.04 -5.97
N ASP A 108 -8.39 -12.87 -5.39
CA ASP A 108 -7.18 -12.50 -4.65
C ASP A 108 -7.49 -11.94 -3.27
N GLY A 109 -6.61 -12.27 -2.34
CA GLY A 109 -6.60 -11.68 -1.00
C GLY A 109 -5.23 -11.11 -0.72
N ASN A 110 -5.16 -9.96 -0.05
CA ASN A 110 -3.90 -9.36 0.34
C ASN A 110 -3.92 -8.79 1.75
N ILE A 111 -2.74 -8.77 2.35
CA ILE A 111 -2.45 -8.15 3.63
C ILE A 111 -1.34 -7.12 3.45
N LYS A 112 -1.55 -5.90 3.95
CA LYS A 112 -0.55 -4.83 4.00
C LYS A 112 -0.18 -4.54 5.44
N ILE A 113 1.10 -4.57 5.76
CA ILE A 113 1.63 -4.27 7.08
C ILE A 113 2.61 -3.11 6.98
N ARG A 114 2.30 -2.00 7.63
CA ARG A 114 3.21 -0.86 7.72
C ARG A 114 4.27 -1.13 8.78
N LEU A 115 5.52 -1.30 8.33
CA LEU A 115 6.65 -1.59 9.19
C LEU A 115 7.21 -0.32 9.84
N LYS A 116 7.34 0.75 9.07
CA LYS A 116 7.90 2.03 9.52
C LYS A 116 7.32 3.20 8.73
N ARG A 117 7.24 4.38 9.37
CA ARG A 117 6.83 5.63 8.71
C ARG A 117 8.01 6.57 8.60
N GLN A 118 8.12 7.25 7.48
CA GLN A 118 9.05 8.37 7.33
C GLN A 118 8.71 9.45 8.35
N SER A 119 9.71 9.92 9.09
CA SER A 119 9.55 10.96 10.10
C SER A 119 10.74 11.90 10.12
N ASN A 120 10.48 13.13 10.58
CA ASN A 120 11.48 14.16 10.89
C ASN A 120 11.45 14.47 12.40
N GLY A 121 12.43 15.22 12.90
CA GLY A 121 12.55 15.56 14.32
C GLY A 121 13.22 14.46 15.13
N ALA A 122 12.85 14.33 16.40
CA ALA A 122 13.37 13.29 17.29
C ALA A 122 13.05 11.90 16.72
N LYS A 123 14.05 11.04 16.56
CA LYS A 123 13.95 9.70 15.95
C LYS A 123 13.53 9.75 14.45
N SER A 124 14.19 10.61 13.66
CA SER A 124 13.94 10.69 12.22
C SER A 124 14.21 9.34 11.51
N PHE A 125 13.34 9.00 10.57
CA PHE A 125 13.49 7.82 9.71
C PHE A 125 13.21 8.20 8.25
N PRO A 126 14.11 7.92 7.31
CA PRO A 126 14.06 8.52 5.97
C PRO A 126 13.04 7.92 5.02
N PHE A 127 12.42 6.78 5.34
CA PHE A 127 11.53 6.05 4.45
C PHE A 127 10.22 5.64 5.12
N THR A 128 9.16 5.45 4.32
CA THR A 128 7.99 4.66 4.74
C THR A 128 8.13 3.27 4.13
N THR A 129 8.06 2.23 4.96
CA THR A 129 8.17 0.83 4.53
C THR A 129 6.88 0.08 4.86
N VAL A 130 6.38 -0.65 3.85
CA VAL A 130 5.18 -1.48 3.95
C VAL A 130 5.49 -2.85 3.34
N PHE A 131 5.18 -3.90 4.05
CA PHE A 131 5.17 -5.26 3.51
C PHE A 131 3.77 -5.58 3.00
N ASN A 132 3.67 -6.05 1.76
CA ASN A 132 2.44 -6.52 1.15
C ASN A 132 2.60 -7.98 0.74
N SER A 133 1.69 -8.83 1.17
CA SER A 133 1.61 -10.23 0.78
C SER A 133 0.24 -10.51 0.18
N ALA A 134 0.19 -11.19 -0.95
CA ALA A 134 -1.06 -11.53 -1.63
C ALA A 134 -1.05 -12.98 -2.07
N ILE A 135 -2.24 -13.59 -2.00
CA ILE A 135 -2.56 -14.92 -2.51
C ILE A 135 -3.57 -14.77 -3.65
N PHE A 136 -3.38 -15.52 -4.71
CA PHE A 136 -4.25 -15.54 -5.88
C PHE A 136 -4.74 -16.96 -6.13
N LEU A 137 -6.04 -17.09 -6.31
CA LEU A 137 -6.70 -18.34 -6.69
C LEU A 137 -7.24 -18.18 -8.11
N LYS A 138 -6.66 -18.89 -9.06
CA LYS A 138 -7.16 -18.97 -10.44
C LYS A 138 -8.30 -19.97 -10.52
N GLN A 139 -9.51 -19.50 -10.91
CA GLN A 139 -10.71 -20.33 -11.06
C GLN A 139 -11.00 -20.72 -12.53
N TYR A 140 -10.04 -20.59 -13.41
CA TYR A 140 -10.17 -21.03 -14.80
C TYR A 140 -10.49 -22.56 -14.82
N ARG A 141 -11.24 -23.01 -15.82
CA ARG A 141 -11.56 -24.45 -15.97
C ARG A 141 -10.28 -25.18 -16.37
N TRP A 142 -9.73 -25.94 -15.44
CA TRP A 142 -8.55 -26.78 -15.61
C TRP A 142 -8.91 -28.18 -16.17
N SER A 143 -10.10 -28.33 -16.78
CA SER A 143 -10.69 -29.62 -17.14
C SER A 143 -9.80 -30.55 -18.01
N GLU A 144 -8.80 -29.98 -18.68
CA GLU A 144 -7.83 -30.75 -19.47
C GLU A 144 -6.59 -31.18 -18.66
N LEU A 145 -6.36 -30.56 -17.49
CA LEU A 145 -5.22 -30.81 -16.60
C LEU A 145 -5.63 -31.45 -15.27
N GLU A 146 -6.94 -31.62 -15.01
CA GLU A 146 -7.44 -32.25 -13.79
C GLU A 146 -7.28 -33.79 -13.86
N ASN A 147 -6.04 -34.25 -13.68
CA ASN A 147 -5.71 -35.65 -13.42
C ASN A 147 -5.96 -35.96 -11.93
N GLU A 148 -5.92 -37.25 -11.55
CA GLU A 148 -6.09 -37.66 -10.14
C GLU A 148 -5.10 -36.99 -9.15
N ASP A 149 -3.95 -36.54 -9.66
CA ASP A 149 -2.90 -35.87 -8.90
C ASP A 149 -3.03 -34.33 -8.86
N PHE A 150 -4.11 -33.74 -9.44
CA PHE A 150 -4.28 -32.29 -9.47
C PHE A 150 -4.80 -31.74 -8.14
N LEU A 151 -3.93 -31.17 -7.33
CA LEU A 151 -4.27 -30.62 -6.03
C LEU A 151 -4.83 -29.19 -6.15
N PHE A 152 -5.74 -28.81 -5.24
CA PHE A 152 -6.25 -27.44 -5.12
C PHE A 152 -5.13 -26.39 -5.02
N THR A 153 -4.05 -26.75 -4.31
CA THR A 153 -2.86 -25.88 -4.16
C THR A 153 -2.24 -25.48 -5.48
N ASN A 154 -2.38 -26.27 -6.55
CA ASN A 154 -1.87 -26.00 -7.87
C ASN A 154 -2.51 -24.74 -8.50
N LYS A 155 -3.74 -24.39 -8.10
CA LYS A 155 -4.46 -23.18 -8.54
C LYS A 155 -3.98 -21.90 -7.85
N LEU A 156 -3.08 -22.02 -6.86
CA LEU A 156 -2.62 -20.90 -6.05
C LEU A 156 -1.31 -20.32 -6.57
N SER A 157 -1.21 -19.01 -6.46
CA SER A 157 0.05 -18.27 -6.61
C SER A 157 0.16 -17.20 -5.52
N TYR A 158 1.39 -16.81 -5.20
CA TYR A 158 1.69 -15.88 -4.11
C TYR A 158 2.56 -14.75 -4.60
N THR A 159 2.35 -13.58 -4.04
CA THR A 159 3.20 -12.42 -4.30
C THR A 159 3.58 -11.76 -2.98
N HIS A 160 4.87 -11.49 -2.82
CA HIS A 160 5.41 -10.77 -1.68
C HIS A 160 6.14 -9.53 -2.17
N GLN A 161 5.83 -8.38 -1.59
CA GLN A 161 6.39 -7.08 -1.98
C GLN A 161 6.86 -6.31 -0.75
N LEU A 162 8.03 -5.72 -0.84
CA LEU A 162 8.48 -4.73 0.11
C LEU A 162 8.40 -3.35 -0.55
N LEU A 163 7.44 -2.54 -0.11
CA LEU A 163 7.23 -1.20 -0.63
C LEU A 163 8.05 -0.22 0.20
N ILE A 164 8.98 0.49 -0.43
CA ILE A 164 9.85 1.48 0.20
C ILE A 164 9.63 2.81 -0.48
N ALA A 165 9.03 3.77 0.23
CA ALA A 165 8.75 5.08 -0.33
C ALA A 165 9.42 6.20 0.47
N ARG A 166 9.83 7.24 -0.24
CA ARG A 166 10.35 8.47 0.34
C ARG A 166 9.66 9.68 -0.26
N LYS A 167 9.10 10.51 0.60
CA LYS A 167 8.67 11.86 0.25
C LYS A 167 9.90 12.77 0.25
N ILE A 168 10.30 13.23 -0.93
CA ILE A 168 11.51 14.04 -1.12
C ILE A 168 11.16 15.52 -0.94
N THR A 169 10.08 15.98 -1.58
CA THR A 169 9.56 17.33 -1.45
C THR A 169 8.07 17.28 -1.07
N ARG A 170 7.44 18.44 -0.97
CA ARG A 170 5.99 18.54 -0.76
C ARG A 170 5.21 17.77 -1.84
N ASP A 171 5.69 17.82 -3.08
CA ASP A 171 4.96 17.33 -4.25
C ASP A 171 5.57 16.05 -4.83
N LEU A 172 6.85 15.75 -4.56
CA LEU A 172 7.53 14.58 -5.09
C LEU A 172 7.68 13.47 -4.06
N THR A 173 7.12 12.31 -4.38
CA THR A 173 7.32 11.04 -3.66
C THR A 173 7.77 9.97 -4.64
N ILE A 174 8.80 9.21 -4.28
CA ILE A 174 9.32 8.08 -5.05
C ILE A 174 9.14 6.80 -4.23
N GLN A 175 8.77 5.70 -4.90
CA GLN A 175 8.63 4.38 -4.30
C GLN A 175 9.41 3.35 -5.11
N LEU A 176 10.07 2.44 -4.42
CA LEU A 176 10.68 1.23 -4.94
C LEU A 176 9.91 0.03 -4.38
N SER A 177 9.69 -0.99 -5.21
CA SER A 177 8.86 -2.15 -4.88
C SER A 177 9.53 -3.45 -5.34
N PRO A 178 10.58 -3.95 -4.65
CA PRO A 178 11.06 -5.29 -4.88
C PRO A 178 9.92 -6.29 -4.61
N THR A 179 9.76 -7.23 -5.55
CA THR A 179 8.63 -8.16 -5.61
C THR A 179 9.12 -9.56 -5.92
N VAL A 180 8.61 -10.53 -5.20
CA VAL A 180 8.78 -11.96 -5.49
C VAL A 180 7.41 -12.56 -5.77
N VAL A 181 7.28 -13.26 -6.89
CA VAL A 181 6.08 -14.02 -7.26
C VAL A 181 6.41 -15.50 -7.26
N HIS A 182 5.55 -16.30 -6.67
CA HIS A 182 5.65 -17.76 -6.65
C HIS A 182 4.40 -18.38 -7.27
N TYR A 183 4.60 -19.30 -8.22
CA TYR A 183 3.56 -20.11 -8.83
C TYR A 183 3.68 -21.57 -8.35
N ASN A 184 2.59 -22.14 -7.88
CA ASN A 184 2.59 -23.55 -7.48
C ASN A 184 2.57 -24.48 -8.70
N LEU A 185 1.86 -24.08 -9.76
CA LEU A 185 1.83 -24.80 -11.03
C LEU A 185 2.26 -23.88 -12.17
N ILE A 186 3.14 -24.38 -13.02
CA ILE A 186 3.51 -23.80 -14.30
C ILE A 186 2.87 -24.66 -15.39
N GLU A 187 2.19 -24.03 -16.35
CA GLU A 187 1.70 -24.74 -17.53
C GLU A 187 2.90 -25.32 -18.32
N ILE A 188 2.84 -26.62 -18.60
CA ILE A 188 3.99 -27.42 -19.08
C ILE A 188 4.41 -27.07 -20.52
N GLU A 189 3.68 -26.22 -21.24
CA GLU A 189 4.03 -25.89 -22.64
C GLU A 189 5.30 -25.03 -22.79
N ASP A 190 5.86 -24.53 -21.71
CA ASP A 190 7.05 -23.67 -21.76
C ASP A 190 8.02 -24.07 -20.65
N GLU A 191 8.99 -24.94 -20.96
CA GLU A 191 10.06 -25.40 -20.05
C GLU A 191 10.91 -24.24 -19.48
N SER A 192 10.66 -23.00 -19.93
CA SER A 192 11.41 -21.79 -19.56
C SER A 192 10.84 -21.01 -18.40
N HIS A 193 9.69 -21.38 -17.82
CA HIS A 193 9.07 -20.61 -16.74
C HIS A 193 9.54 -21.08 -15.37
N ASP A 194 10.26 -20.20 -14.68
CA ASP A 194 10.66 -20.43 -13.29
C ASP A 194 9.47 -20.30 -12.32
N LYS A 195 9.42 -21.19 -11.32
CA LYS A 195 8.43 -21.11 -10.22
C LYS A 195 8.51 -19.79 -9.43
N TYR A 196 9.63 -19.10 -9.53
CA TYR A 196 9.88 -17.84 -8.85
C TYR A 196 10.26 -16.76 -9.85
N ILE A 197 9.56 -15.63 -9.78
CA ILE A 197 9.88 -14.43 -10.55
C ILE A 197 10.25 -13.33 -9.56
N VAL A 198 11.42 -12.72 -9.77
CA VAL A 198 11.86 -11.55 -9.01
C VAL A 198 11.76 -10.34 -9.90
N GLY A 199 11.08 -9.30 -9.41
CA GLY A 199 10.86 -8.07 -10.15
C GLY A 199 11.11 -6.82 -9.29
N PHE A 200 11.42 -5.71 -9.94
CA PHE A 200 11.54 -4.41 -9.32
C PHE A 200 10.57 -3.43 -9.98
N GLY A 201 9.72 -2.81 -9.18
CA GLY A 201 8.81 -1.77 -9.62
C GLY A 201 9.24 -0.42 -9.08
N GLY A 202 9.12 0.62 -9.89
CA GLY A 202 9.27 2.01 -9.49
C GLY A 202 7.98 2.78 -9.73
N SER A 203 7.61 3.66 -8.82
CA SER A 203 6.47 4.55 -8.98
C SER A 203 6.75 5.89 -8.31
N GLY A 204 6.10 6.93 -8.80
CA GLY A 204 6.28 8.27 -8.28
C GLY A 204 4.96 9.03 -8.25
N ARG A 205 4.93 10.09 -7.46
CA ARG A 205 3.87 11.10 -7.40
C ARG A 205 4.49 12.47 -7.53
N HIS A 206 3.92 13.23 -8.39
CA HIS A 206 4.16 14.66 -8.53
C HIS A 206 2.90 15.44 -8.15
#